data_eb0b21ed180765dc9eb7c8709d2972ac
#
_entry.id   eb0b21ed180765dc9eb7c8709d2972ac
#
_cell.length_a   1.000
_cell.length_b   1.000
_cell.length_c   1.000
_cell.angle_alpha   90.00
_cell.angle_beta   90.00
_cell.angle_gamma   90.00
#
_symmetry.space_group_name_H-M   'P 1'
#
loop_
_entity.id
_entity.type
_entity.pdbx_description
1 polymer ?
#
loop_
_entity_poly.entity_id
_entity_poly.type
_entity_poly.pdbx_seq_one_letter_code
_entity_poly.pdbx_strand_id
1 'polypeptide(L)'
;MMEPPQPPNDQTLQAIRERNRRFQLAYLLKLTESMLEHARRGEWYRLEELELQRSLELKECFHWQGDNQSELIAEALATLLQLNENLIEVVRFAREKLASEQEADHHRVNAVKAYMRE
;
A
#
# COMPACT_ATOMS: atom_id res chain seq x y z
N MET A 1 -52.54 5.04 -6.91
CA MET A 1 -51.57 5.55 -5.95
C MET A 1 -50.37 4.61 -5.90
N MET A 2 -49.22 5.11 -6.22
CA MET A 2 -47.99 4.36 -6.01
C MET A 2 -47.62 4.41 -4.55
N GLU A 3 -47.35 3.26 -3.95
CA GLU A 3 -46.78 3.23 -2.61
C GLU A 3 -45.39 3.82 -2.62
N PRO A 4 -44.98 4.59 -1.60
CA PRO A 4 -43.62 5.06 -1.52
C PRO A 4 -42.66 3.87 -1.42
N PRO A 5 -41.44 3.97 -1.99
CA PRO A 5 -40.51 2.88 -1.90
C PRO A 5 -40.17 2.59 -0.43
N GLN A 6 -40.23 1.33 -0.07
CA GLN A 6 -39.90 0.92 1.28
C GLN A 6 -38.39 1.06 1.49
N PRO A 7 -37.94 1.46 2.69
CA PRO A 7 -36.54 1.47 2.99
C PRO A 7 -35.95 0.06 2.87
N PRO A 8 -34.68 -0.09 2.46
CA PRO A 8 -34.06 -1.40 2.37
C PRO A 8 -34.07 -2.09 3.73
N ASN A 9 -34.31 -3.40 3.73
CA ASN A 9 -34.25 -4.19 4.96
C ASN A 9 -32.80 -4.40 5.41
N ASP A 10 -32.61 -4.94 6.61
CA ASP A 10 -31.28 -5.17 7.18
C ASP A 10 -30.40 -6.07 6.31
N GLN A 11 -30.99 -7.08 5.68
CA GLN A 11 -30.28 -7.99 4.78
C GLN A 11 -29.76 -7.27 3.53
N THR A 12 -30.58 -6.38 2.97
CA THR A 12 -30.20 -5.57 1.80
C THR A 12 -29.07 -4.60 2.16
N LEU A 13 -29.18 -3.93 3.29
CA LEU A 13 -28.13 -3.03 3.79
C LEU A 13 -26.83 -3.76 4.04
N GLN A 14 -26.90 -4.96 4.61
CA GLN A 14 -25.72 -5.78 4.86
C GLN A 14 -25.05 -6.22 3.55
N ALA A 15 -25.84 -6.62 2.56
CA ALA A 15 -25.33 -6.98 1.24
C ALA A 15 -24.62 -5.80 0.57
N ILE A 16 -25.19 -4.59 0.67
CA ILE A 16 -24.58 -3.36 0.13
C ILE A 16 -23.26 -3.06 0.85
N ARG A 17 -23.21 -3.19 2.16
CA ARG A 17 -21.99 -2.97 2.97
C ARG A 17 -20.89 -3.95 2.59
N GLU A 18 -21.21 -5.23 2.45
CA GLU A 18 -20.25 -6.26 2.03
C GLU A 18 -19.70 -5.97 0.63
N ARG A 19 -20.57 -5.58 -0.30
CA ARG A 19 -20.16 -5.20 -1.64
C ARG A 19 -19.20 -4.01 -1.63
N ASN A 20 -19.49 -2.99 -0.83
CA ASN A 20 -18.64 -1.82 -0.69
C ASN A 20 -17.27 -2.18 -0.11
N ARG A 21 -17.24 -3.06 0.88
CA ARG A 21 -15.99 -3.56 1.47
C ARG A 21 -15.12 -4.27 0.45
N ARG A 22 -15.73 -5.12 -0.38
CA ARG A 22 -15.01 -5.84 -1.45
C ARG A 22 -14.39 -4.87 -2.45
N PHE A 23 -15.12 -3.83 -2.85
CA PHE A 23 -14.59 -2.79 -3.73
C PHE A 23 -13.44 -2.02 -3.10
N GLN A 24 -13.56 -1.66 -1.84
CA GLN A 24 -12.50 -0.97 -1.13
C GLN A 24 -11.24 -1.83 -1.00
N LEU A 25 -11.40 -3.10 -0.66
CA LEU A 25 -10.27 -4.04 -0.59
C LEU A 25 -9.62 -4.27 -1.95
N ALA A 26 -10.42 -4.42 -3.01
CA ALA A 26 -9.89 -4.55 -4.37
C ALA A 26 -9.09 -3.32 -4.77
N TYR A 27 -9.58 -2.13 -4.41
CA TYR A 27 -8.89 -0.87 -4.67
C TYR A 27 -7.56 -0.79 -3.90
N LEU A 28 -7.56 -1.17 -2.62
CA LEU A 28 -6.35 -1.21 -1.80
C LEU A 28 -5.32 -2.19 -2.35
N LEU A 29 -5.75 -3.35 -2.82
CA LEU A 29 -4.87 -4.32 -3.47
C LEU A 29 -4.22 -3.73 -4.71
N LYS A 30 -4.99 -3.08 -5.56
CA LYS A 30 -4.48 -2.41 -6.76
C LYS A 30 -3.51 -1.29 -6.43
N LEU A 31 -3.81 -0.48 -5.43
CA LEU A 31 -2.89 0.58 -4.97
C LEU A 31 -1.56 -0.02 -4.50
N THR A 32 -1.62 -1.07 -3.71
CA THR A 32 -0.43 -1.71 -3.17
C THR A 32 0.41 -2.38 -4.26
N GLU A 33 -0.23 -3.03 -5.22
CA GLU A 33 0.45 -3.58 -6.41
C GLU A 33 1.16 -2.50 -7.21
N SER A 34 0.48 -1.37 -7.43
CA SER A 34 1.03 -0.22 -8.14
C SER A 34 2.22 0.38 -7.39
N MET A 35 2.12 0.49 -6.06
CA MET A 35 3.21 0.94 -5.21
C MET A 35 4.44 0.04 -5.32
N LEU A 36 4.23 -1.27 -5.29
CA LEU A 36 5.29 -2.24 -5.43
C LEU A 36 5.99 -2.12 -6.78
N GLU A 37 5.23 -1.94 -7.84
CA GLU A 37 5.76 -1.76 -9.18
C GLU A 37 6.60 -0.48 -9.30
N HIS A 38 6.11 0.64 -8.78
CA HIS A 38 6.84 1.90 -8.76
C HIS A 38 8.11 1.81 -7.90
N ALA A 39 8.03 1.13 -6.75
CA ALA A 39 9.18 0.91 -5.89
C ALA A 39 10.28 0.10 -6.59
N ARG A 40 9.90 -0.94 -7.33
CA ARG A 40 10.85 -1.75 -8.12
C ARG A 40 11.54 -0.95 -9.22
N ARG A 41 10.87 0.06 -9.76
CA ARG A 41 11.43 0.97 -10.79
C ARG A 41 12.21 2.13 -10.18
N GLY A 42 12.21 2.27 -8.86
CA GLY A 42 12.86 3.39 -8.18
C GLY A 42 12.13 4.72 -8.31
N GLU A 43 10.85 4.68 -8.63
CA GLU A 43 10.01 5.87 -8.79
C GLU A 43 9.44 6.32 -7.44
N TRP A 44 10.32 6.82 -6.56
CA TRP A 44 10.02 7.11 -5.16
C TRP A 44 8.99 8.20 -4.96
N TYR A 45 9.00 9.23 -5.81
CA TYR A 45 8.04 10.31 -5.75
C TYR A 45 6.61 9.79 -5.97
N ARG A 46 6.44 8.93 -6.96
CA ARG A 46 5.15 8.31 -7.24
C ARG A 46 4.71 7.39 -6.12
N LEU A 47 5.66 6.69 -5.51
CA LEU A 47 5.40 5.83 -4.35
C LEU A 47 4.85 6.64 -3.17
N GLU A 48 5.41 7.81 -2.89
CA GLU A 48 4.94 8.69 -1.81
C GLU A 48 3.50 9.16 -2.04
N GLU A 49 3.17 9.55 -3.26
CA GLU A 49 1.80 9.96 -3.62
C GLU A 49 0.80 8.82 -3.37
N LEU A 50 1.13 7.63 -3.82
CA LEU A 50 0.29 6.45 -3.65
C LEU A 50 0.18 6.04 -2.18
N GLU A 51 1.24 6.21 -1.40
CA GLU A 51 1.23 5.93 0.04
C GLU A 51 0.24 6.83 0.78
N LEU A 52 0.20 8.11 0.47
CA LEU A 52 -0.79 9.03 1.04
C LEU A 52 -2.21 8.58 0.70
N GLN A 53 -2.45 8.24 -0.55
CA GLN A 53 -3.76 7.78 -1.01
C GLN A 53 -4.16 6.48 -0.31
N ARG A 54 -3.24 5.53 -0.21
CA ARG A 54 -3.47 4.26 0.48
C ARG A 54 -3.78 4.45 1.95
N SER A 55 -3.05 5.35 2.63
CA SER A 55 -3.28 5.64 4.05
C SER A 55 -4.68 6.16 4.32
N LEU A 56 -5.20 7.03 3.45
CA LEU A 56 -6.56 7.54 3.56
C LEU A 56 -7.60 6.43 3.37
N GLU A 57 -7.42 5.60 2.38
CA GLU A 57 -8.30 4.46 2.12
C GLU A 57 -8.28 3.42 3.25
N LEU A 58 -7.12 3.15 3.82
CA LEU A 58 -6.99 2.23 4.96
C LEU A 58 -7.74 2.74 6.17
N LYS A 59 -7.68 4.03 6.44
CA LYS A 59 -8.44 4.63 7.55
C LYS A 59 -9.93 4.46 7.37
N GLU A 60 -10.45 4.65 6.17
CA GLU A 60 -11.85 4.42 5.87
C GLU A 60 -12.23 2.94 6.01
N CYS A 61 -11.37 2.03 5.55
CA CYS A 61 -11.57 0.59 5.70
C CYS A 61 -11.71 0.15 7.15
N PHE A 62 -10.88 0.68 8.04
CA PHE A 62 -10.89 0.29 9.45
C PHE A 62 -12.06 0.88 10.26
N HIS A 63 -12.83 1.79 9.69
CA HIS A 63 -14.07 2.25 10.31
C HIS A 63 -15.22 1.26 10.16
N TRP A 64 -15.01 0.18 9.48
CA TRP A 64 -16.03 -0.84 9.36
C TRP A 64 -16.27 -1.53 10.69
N GLN A 65 -17.44 -1.25 11.24
CA GLN A 65 -17.94 -1.98 12.39
C GLN A 65 -18.84 -3.08 11.87
N GLY A 66 -18.45 -4.31 12.05
CA GLY A 66 -19.26 -5.43 11.69
C GLY A 66 -18.48 -6.65 11.34
N ASP A 67 -19.19 -7.68 11.04
CA ASP A 67 -18.70 -9.02 10.86
C ASP A 67 -17.80 -9.11 9.61
N ASN A 68 -16.51 -9.24 9.82
CA ASN A 68 -15.51 -9.37 8.76
C ASN A 68 -15.22 -10.83 8.41
N GLN A 69 -16.21 -11.71 8.61
CA GLN A 69 -16.00 -13.16 8.56
C GLN A 69 -16.18 -13.76 7.15
N SER A 70 -16.29 -12.95 6.12
CA SER A 70 -16.27 -13.47 4.76
C SER A 70 -14.88 -14.00 4.41
N GLU A 71 -14.81 -15.24 3.91
CA GLU A 71 -13.57 -15.84 3.44
C GLU A 71 -12.87 -14.99 2.37
N LEU A 72 -13.65 -14.35 1.49
CA LEU A 72 -13.12 -13.46 0.45
C LEU A 72 -12.41 -12.25 1.06
N ILE A 73 -12.96 -11.68 2.12
CA ILE A 73 -12.36 -10.56 2.83
C ILE A 73 -11.07 -11.01 3.52
N ALA A 74 -11.09 -12.17 4.17
CA ALA A 74 -9.91 -12.74 4.82
C ALA A 74 -8.78 -13.01 3.82
N GLU A 75 -9.10 -13.57 2.66
CA GLU A 75 -8.14 -13.80 1.59
C GLU A 75 -7.56 -12.49 1.04
N ALA A 76 -8.42 -11.50 0.81
CA ALA A 76 -7.99 -10.18 0.33
C ALA A 76 -7.05 -9.51 1.34
N LEU A 77 -7.35 -9.58 2.63
CA LEU A 77 -6.49 -9.05 3.69
C LEU A 77 -5.16 -9.78 3.75
N ALA A 78 -5.16 -11.10 3.63
CA ALA A 78 -3.93 -11.90 3.61
C ALA A 78 -3.06 -11.52 2.41
N THR A 79 -3.66 -11.34 1.23
CA THR A 79 -2.94 -10.90 0.03
C THR A 79 -2.38 -9.49 0.20
N LEU A 80 -3.16 -8.59 0.79
CA LEU A 80 -2.72 -7.22 1.07
C LEU A 80 -1.51 -7.20 2.01
N LEU A 81 -1.54 -8.01 3.06
CA LEU A 81 -0.42 -8.15 3.99
C LEU A 81 0.83 -8.68 3.29
N GLN A 82 0.68 -9.67 2.42
CA GLN A 82 1.80 -10.23 1.67
C GLN A 82 2.41 -9.21 0.71
N LEU A 83 1.57 -8.47 -0.01
CA LEU A 83 2.03 -7.39 -0.89
C LEU A 83 2.75 -6.30 -0.11
N ASN A 84 2.24 -5.98 1.07
CA ASN A 84 2.87 -4.97 1.92
C ASN A 84 4.25 -5.43 2.43
N GLU A 85 4.40 -6.69 2.80
CA GLU A 85 5.70 -7.26 3.17
C GLU A 85 6.69 -7.21 2.00
N ASN A 86 6.23 -7.55 0.80
CA ASN A 86 7.05 -7.46 -0.41
C ASN A 86 7.49 -6.02 -0.67
N LEU A 87 6.60 -5.06 -0.49
CA LEU A 87 6.90 -3.64 -0.64
C LEU A 87 7.95 -3.18 0.37
N ILE A 88 7.82 -3.58 1.63
CA ILE A 88 8.79 -3.25 2.68
C ILE A 88 10.17 -3.79 2.32
N GLU A 89 10.26 -5.02 1.82
CA GLU A 89 11.53 -5.63 1.40
C GLU A 89 12.17 -4.88 0.23
N VAL A 90 11.39 -4.51 -0.78
CA VAL A 90 11.90 -3.73 -1.92
C VAL A 90 12.45 -2.39 -1.47
N VAL A 91 11.72 -1.68 -0.61
CA VAL A 91 12.16 -0.39 -0.07
C VAL A 91 13.42 -0.54 0.77
N ARG A 92 13.48 -1.54 1.63
CA ARG A 92 14.65 -1.82 2.47
C ARG A 92 15.88 -2.12 1.63
N PHE A 93 15.74 -2.99 0.64
CA PHE A 93 16.82 -3.33 -0.28
C PHE A 93 17.34 -2.09 -1.01
N ALA A 94 16.46 -1.24 -1.50
CA ALA A 94 16.83 0.00 -2.18
C ALA A 94 17.57 0.96 -1.25
N ARG A 95 17.13 1.08 0.01
CA ARG A 95 17.81 1.91 1.02
C ARG A 95 19.21 1.39 1.33
N GLU A 96 19.35 0.09 1.51
CA GLU A 96 20.65 -0.54 1.77
C GLU A 96 21.60 -0.33 0.59
N LYS A 97 21.10 -0.49 -0.62
CA LYS A 97 21.88 -0.26 -1.84
C LYS A 97 22.34 1.19 -1.94
N LEU A 98 21.45 2.14 -1.67
CA LEU A 98 21.78 3.57 -1.69
C LEU A 98 22.80 3.91 -0.63
N ALA A 99 22.65 3.40 0.59
CA ALA A 99 23.60 3.61 1.67
C ALA A 99 24.99 3.05 1.31
N SER A 100 25.04 1.86 0.71
CA SER A 100 26.28 1.25 0.25
C SER A 100 26.96 2.08 -0.85
N GLU A 101 26.19 2.60 -1.80
CA GLU A 101 26.70 3.48 -2.86
C GLU A 101 27.24 4.79 -2.29
N GLN A 102 26.55 5.40 -1.34
CA GLN A 102 27.00 6.62 -0.67
C GLN A 102 28.29 6.38 0.13
N GLU A 103 28.39 5.27 0.80
CA GLU A 103 29.60 4.89 1.52
C GLU A 103 30.78 4.68 0.57
N ALA A 104 30.57 3.98 -0.55
CA ALA A 104 31.58 3.80 -1.58
C ALA A 104 32.05 5.13 -2.17
N ASP A 105 31.12 6.05 -2.46
CA ASP A 105 31.44 7.38 -2.96
C ASP A 105 32.22 8.19 -1.94
N HIS A 106 31.86 8.09 -0.66
CA HIS A 106 32.59 8.75 0.43
C HIS A 106 34.04 8.23 0.52
N HIS A 107 34.25 6.95 0.42
CA HIS A 107 35.59 6.34 0.39
C HIS A 107 36.41 6.80 -0.81
N ARG A 108 35.79 6.90 -1.99
CA ARG A 108 36.46 7.42 -3.19
C ARG A 108 36.88 8.87 -3.01
N VAL A 109 36.02 9.71 -2.48
CA VAL A 109 36.30 11.13 -2.22
C VAL A 109 37.45 11.25 -1.23
N ASN A 110 37.45 10.47 -0.16
CA ASN A 110 38.48 10.49 0.84
C ASN A 110 39.85 10.01 0.26
N ALA A 111 39.83 8.99 -0.59
CA ALA A 111 41.05 8.51 -1.27
C ALA A 111 41.62 9.57 -2.19
N VAL A 112 40.77 10.28 -2.97
CA VAL A 112 41.18 11.38 -3.83
C VAL A 112 41.78 12.52 -3.02
N LYS A 113 41.12 12.92 -1.91
CA LYS A 113 41.61 13.96 -1.02
C LYS A 113 42.97 13.59 -0.41
N ALA A 114 43.17 12.37 0.01
CA ALA A 114 44.43 11.87 0.54
C ALA A 114 45.54 11.94 -0.51
N TYR A 115 45.24 11.57 -1.74
CA TYR A 115 46.14 11.65 -2.88
C TYR A 115 46.54 13.09 -3.21
N MET A 116 45.60 14.03 -3.14
CA MET A 116 45.85 15.44 -3.43
C MET A 116 46.63 16.19 -2.34
N ARG A 117 46.76 15.62 -1.13
CA ARG A 117 47.48 16.22 0.00
C ARG A 117 49.00 16.05 -0.06
N GLU A 118 49.50 15.25 -0.97
CA GLU A 118 50.92 15.13 -1.20
C GLU A 118 51.48 16.34 -1.99
#